data_0d4825180f400d3201cf86b3114d8f38
#
_entry.id   0d4825180f400d3201cf86b3114d8f38
#
_cell.length_a   1.000
_cell.length_b   1.000
_cell.length_c   1.000
_cell.angle_alpha   90.00
_cell.angle_beta   90.00
_cell.angle_gamma   90.00
#
_symmetry.space_group_name_H-M   'P 1'
#
loop_
_entity.id
_entity.type
_entity.pdbx_description
1 polymer ?
#
loop_
_entity_poly.entity_id
_entity_poly.type
_entity_poly.pdbx_seq_one_letter_code
_entity_poly.pdbx_strand_id
1 'polypeptide(L)'
;FKNVSKSFGSTVALDDVSLVFPRGKIIGLFGPNGAGKSTSIKLIMGLNRPDRGEIRVDGENPQKKKQDVAYLPEIDHLYPWMNIAQAADFTRTFYADWDEAKYRELIKFLNLQEDMKISKISKGQRAKTKLLLTVSRRAPYLLMDEPLSGIDILTREEIINTLIRDYREGEQTIIISTHEIAEVESLVDEVIFLDRGQVKLSGNAEDLRVERNMSLVELMKEAFRNAD
;
A
#
# COMPACT_ATOMS: atom_id res chain seq x y z
N PHE A 1 -0.29 13.50 8.91
CA PHE A 1 -1.69 13.95 9.06
C PHE A 1 -1.81 14.79 10.31
N LYS A 2 -2.46 15.94 10.22
CA LYS A 2 -2.73 16.81 11.36
C LYS A 2 -4.19 17.25 11.30
N ASN A 3 -5.00 16.70 12.20
CA ASN A 3 -6.45 16.96 12.33
C ASN A 3 -7.21 16.82 11.03
N VAL A 4 -6.95 15.73 10.30
CA VAL A 4 -7.45 15.51 8.93
C VAL A 4 -8.85 14.93 8.98
N SER A 5 -9.79 15.62 8.32
CA SER A 5 -11.13 15.11 8.06
C SER A 5 -11.41 15.06 6.56
N LYS A 6 -12.14 14.03 6.12
CA LYS A 6 -12.55 13.83 4.73
C LYS A 6 -13.90 13.17 4.64
N SER A 7 -14.80 13.77 3.85
CA SER A 7 -16.13 13.21 3.57
C SER A 7 -16.38 13.12 2.06
N PHE A 8 -17.25 12.20 1.69
CA PHE A 8 -17.78 12.04 0.35
C PHE A 8 -19.32 12.04 0.42
N GLY A 9 -19.92 13.16 0.07
CA GLY A 9 -21.36 13.39 0.31
C GLY A 9 -21.67 13.31 1.81
N SER A 10 -22.56 12.42 2.21
CA SER A 10 -22.93 12.20 3.61
C SER A 10 -22.00 11.22 4.35
N THR A 11 -21.08 10.55 3.65
CA THR A 11 -20.19 9.55 4.25
C THR A 11 -18.92 10.19 4.75
N VAL A 12 -18.65 10.13 6.05
CA VAL A 12 -17.40 10.54 6.66
C VAL A 12 -16.39 9.40 6.49
N ALA A 13 -15.33 9.64 5.73
CA ALA A 13 -14.28 8.66 5.47
C ALA A 13 -13.10 8.78 6.45
N LEU A 14 -12.79 9.99 6.92
CA LEU A 14 -11.84 10.27 8.00
C LEU A 14 -12.39 11.38 8.88
N ASP A 15 -12.24 11.23 10.19
CA ASP A 15 -12.74 12.15 11.20
C ASP A 15 -11.64 12.52 12.18
N ASP A 16 -11.13 13.75 12.05
CA ASP A 16 -10.10 14.37 12.91
C ASP A 16 -8.84 13.50 13.12
N VAL A 17 -8.35 12.88 12.05
CA VAL A 17 -7.22 11.95 12.11
C VAL A 17 -5.90 12.71 12.22
N SER A 18 -5.14 12.43 13.29
CA SER A 18 -3.75 12.86 13.45
C SER A 18 -2.85 11.65 13.60
N LEU A 19 -1.90 11.47 12.67
CA LEU A 19 -0.97 10.34 12.69
C LEU A 19 0.30 10.63 11.89
N VAL A 20 1.35 9.88 12.19
CA VAL A 20 2.63 9.92 11.49
C VAL A 20 2.90 8.55 10.89
N PHE A 21 3.34 8.54 9.63
CA PHE A 21 3.92 7.38 8.98
C PHE A 21 5.45 7.52 9.05
N PRO A 22 6.15 6.73 9.89
CA PRO A 22 7.60 6.83 10.03
C PRO A 22 8.31 6.48 8.73
N ARG A 23 9.37 7.23 8.41
CA ARG A 23 10.17 7.01 7.20
C ARG A 23 11.03 5.75 7.34
N GLY A 24 11.27 5.07 6.21
CA GLY A 24 12.16 3.90 6.15
C GLY A 24 11.60 2.66 6.85
N LYS A 25 10.27 2.54 6.96
CA LYS A 25 9.57 1.45 7.64
C LYS A 25 8.51 0.82 6.74
N ILE A 26 8.17 -0.42 7.04
CA ILE A 26 6.97 -1.08 6.49
C ILE A 26 5.81 -0.86 7.46
N ILE A 27 4.77 -0.19 7.00
CA ILE A 27 3.65 0.25 7.83
C ILE A 27 2.38 -0.46 7.38
N GLY A 28 1.75 -1.21 8.28
CA GLY A 28 0.43 -1.80 8.08
C GLY A 28 -0.67 -0.80 8.42
N LEU A 29 -1.51 -0.50 7.44
CA LEU A 29 -2.73 0.31 7.62
C LEU A 29 -3.93 -0.64 7.62
N PHE A 30 -4.39 -1.02 8.78
CA PHE A 30 -5.36 -2.08 9.01
C PHE A 30 -6.75 -1.57 9.36
N GLY A 31 -7.77 -2.29 8.95
CA GLY A 31 -9.15 -1.97 9.31
C GLY A 31 -10.17 -2.63 8.39
N PRO A 32 -11.45 -2.65 8.77
CA PRO A 32 -12.52 -3.19 7.94
C PRO A 32 -12.73 -2.38 6.66
N ASN A 33 -13.54 -2.91 5.76
CA ASN A 33 -13.96 -2.18 4.57
C ASN A 33 -14.74 -0.92 4.99
N GLY A 34 -14.41 0.21 4.35
CA GLY A 34 -14.99 1.51 4.71
C GLY A 34 -14.30 2.24 5.88
N ALA A 35 -13.27 1.66 6.51
CA ALA A 35 -12.57 2.29 7.63
C ALA A 35 -11.80 3.57 7.29
N GLY A 36 -11.55 3.86 5.99
CA GLY A 36 -10.81 5.05 5.55
C GLY A 36 -9.41 4.77 4.99
N LYS A 37 -8.98 3.49 4.89
CA LYS A 37 -7.65 3.08 4.42
C LYS A 37 -7.30 3.65 3.04
N SER A 38 -8.09 3.32 2.02
CA SER A 38 -7.88 3.80 0.63
C SER A 38 -8.01 5.32 0.52
N THR A 39 -8.84 5.95 1.37
CA THR A 39 -8.93 7.41 1.45
C THR A 39 -7.63 8.00 1.97
N SER A 40 -7.05 7.43 3.02
CA SER A 40 -5.75 7.85 3.57
C SER A 40 -4.64 7.76 2.52
N ILE A 41 -4.55 6.63 1.80
CA ILE A 41 -3.60 6.45 0.69
C ILE A 41 -3.79 7.51 -0.40
N LYS A 42 -5.02 7.74 -0.86
CA LYS A 42 -5.33 8.74 -1.90
C LYS A 42 -5.01 10.17 -1.45
N LEU A 43 -5.12 10.48 -0.18
CA LEU A 43 -4.73 11.75 0.41
C LEU A 43 -3.20 11.90 0.44
N ILE A 44 -2.44 10.87 0.82
CA ILE A 44 -0.96 10.86 0.78
C ILE A 44 -0.47 11.07 -0.65
N MET A 45 -1.14 10.49 -1.64
CA MET A 45 -0.82 10.67 -3.06
C MET A 45 -1.21 12.05 -3.62
N GLY A 46 -1.95 12.86 -2.85
CA GLY A 46 -2.51 14.11 -3.34
C GLY A 46 -3.55 13.93 -4.46
N LEU A 47 -4.15 12.74 -4.58
CA LEU A 47 -5.30 12.48 -5.47
C LEU A 47 -6.59 13.07 -4.90
N ASN A 48 -6.70 13.09 -3.58
CA ASN A 48 -7.75 13.76 -2.85
C ASN A 48 -7.17 14.91 -2.03
N ARG A 49 -8.04 15.85 -1.63
CA ARG A 49 -7.71 16.90 -0.67
C ARG A 49 -8.52 16.68 0.60
N PRO A 50 -7.95 16.91 1.79
CA PRO A 50 -8.72 16.91 3.02
C PRO A 50 -9.75 18.05 3.00
N ASP A 51 -10.86 17.86 3.69
CA ASP A 51 -11.86 18.92 3.90
C ASP A 51 -11.44 19.81 5.07
N ARG A 52 -10.72 19.22 6.06
CA ARG A 52 -10.10 19.93 7.18
C ARG A 52 -8.73 19.32 7.48
N GLY A 53 -7.90 20.10 8.18
CA GLY A 53 -6.58 19.67 8.58
C GLY A 53 -5.53 19.75 7.47
N GLU A 54 -4.38 19.17 7.72
CA GLU A 54 -3.22 19.24 6.83
C GLU A 54 -2.55 17.88 6.68
N ILE A 55 -2.03 17.63 5.46
CA ILE A 55 -1.21 16.45 5.16
C ILE A 55 0.11 16.92 4.57
N ARG A 56 1.20 16.35 5.06
CA ARG A 56 2.55 16.59 4.53
C ARG A 56 3.27 15.26 4.26
N VAL A 57 4.03 15.22 3.19
CA VAL A 57 4.96 14.15 2.85
C VAL A 57 6.34 14.80 2.81
N ASP A 58 7.26 14.39 3.68
CA ASP A 58 8.57 15.06 3.90
C ASP A 58 8.44 16.56 4.13
N GLY A 59 7.45 16.99 4.89
CA GLY A 59 7.21 18.42 5.15
C GLY A 59 6.56 19.19 4.00
N GLU A 60 6.40 18.57 2.82
CA GLU A 60 5.84 19.19 1.62
C GLU A 60 4.38 18.78 1.35
N ASN A 61 3.69 19.57 0.53
CA ASN A 61 2.34 19.21 0.06
C ASN A 61 2.40 17.93 -0.78
N PRO A 62 1.49 16.95 -0.56
CA PRO A 62 1.46 15.70 -1.31
C PRO A 62 1.48 15.86 -2.84
N GLN A 63 0.85 16.90 -3.37
CA GLN A 63 0.83 17.13 -4.82
C GLN A 63 2.22 17.40 -5.42
N LYS A 64 3.16 17.93 -4.64
CA LYS A 64 4.55 18.15 -5.05
C LYS A 64 5.38 16.87 -5.00
N LYS A 65 4.92 15.86 -4.27
CA LYS A 65 5.61 14.60 -3.99
C LYS A 65 5.11 13.41 -4.81
N LYS A 66 4.23 13.63 -5.79
CA LYS A 66 3.65 12.56 -6.62
C LYS A 66 4.69 11.69 -7.34
N GLN A 67 5.78 12.28 -7.77
CA GLN A 67 6.85 11.54 -8.45
C GLN A 67 7.62 10.63 -7.49
N ASP A 68 7.65 10.97 -6.20
CA ASP A 68 8.33 10.19 -5.16
C ASP A 68 7.50 8.98 -4.69
N VAL A 69 6.27 8.84 -5.19
CA VAL A 69 5.33 7.79 -4.76
C VAL A 69 5.08 6.80 -5.88
N ALA A 70 5.33 5.52 -5.61
CA ALA A 70 4.82 4.40 -6.41
C ALA A 70 3.54 3.87 -5.76
N TYR A 71 2.51 3.64 -6.57
CA TYR A 71 1.20 3.24 -6.08
C TYR A 71 0.68 1.98 -6.77
N LEU A 72 0.30 1.00 -5.96
CA LEU A 72 -0.39 -0.20 -6.40
C LEU A 72 -1.85 -0.12 -5.91
N PRO A 73 -2.80 0.23 -6.79
CA PRO A 73 -4.21 0.31 -6.42
C PRO A 73 -4.86 -1.07 -6.30
N GLU A 74 -5.89 -1.17 -5.46
CA GLU A 74 -6.77 -2.34 -5.39
C GLU A 74 -7.40 -2.62 -6.75
N ILE A 75 -7.99 -1.59 -7.37
CA ILE A 75 -8.67 -1.70 -8.66
C ILE A 75 -7.70 -2.04 -9.79
N ASP A 76 -8.21 -2.74 -10.79
CA ASP A 76 -7.45 -3.00 -12.01
C ASP A 76 -7.31 -1.71 -12.84
N HIS A 77 -6.07 -1.35 -13.13
CA HIS A 77 -5.73 -0.16 -13.92
C HIS A 77 -4.91 -0.50 -15.17
N LEU A 78 -4.68 -1.80 -15.41
CA LEU A 78 -3.96 -2.25 -16.58
C LEU A 78 -4.85 -2.23 -17.83
N TYR A 79 -4.33 -1.73 -18.93
CA TYR A 79 -5.05 -1.67 -20.19
C TYR A 79 -5.14 -3.07 -20.84
N PRO A 80 -6.36 -3.62 -21.09
CA PRO A 80 -6.51 -4.98 -21.58
C PRO A 80 -5.89 -5.25 -22.97
N TRP A 81 -5.73 -4.21 -23.79
CA TRP A 81 -5.16 -4.29 -25.13
C TRP A 81 -3.63 -4.36 -25.14
N MET A 82 -2.96 -4.01 -24.05
CA MET A 82 -1.51 -4.10 -23.91
C MET A 82 -1.06 -5.53 -23.60
N ASN A 83 0.21 -5.82 -23.88
CA ASN A 83 0.98 -6.88 -23.26
C ASN A 83 1.81 -6.30 -22.09
N ILE A 84 2.52 -7.17 -21.34
CA ILE A 84 3.30 -6.75 -20.17
C ILE A 84 4.43 -5.79 -20.57
N ALA A 85 5.14 -6.05 -21.69
CA ALA A 85 6.17 -5.15 -22.18
C ALA A 85 5.61 -3.75 -22.49
N GLN A 86 4.47 -3.68 -23.18
CA GLN A 86 3.82 -2.41 -23.50
C GLN A 86 3.37 -1.65 -22.26
N ALA A 87 2.90 -2.37 -21.22
CA ALA A 87 2.56 -1.75 -19.96
C ALA A 87 3.79 -1.22 -19.22
N ALA A 88 4.92 -1.92 -19.29
CA ALA A 88 6.20 -1.45 -18.75
C ALA A 88 6.70 -0.22 -19.51
N ASP A 89 6.67 -0.25 -20.85
CA ASP A 89 7.05 0.89 -21.71
C ASP A 89 6.20 2.13 -21.42
N PHE A 90 4.89 1.93 -21.25
CA PHE A 90 3.97 2.99 -20.87
C PHE A 90 4.35 3.59 -19.52
N THR A 91 4.59 2.74 -18.51
CA THR A 91 4.92 3.19 -17.16
C THR A 91 6.24 3.97 -17.12
N ARG A 92 7.32 3.43 -17.72
CA ARG A 92 8.64 4.07 -17.72
C ARG A 92 8.66 5.42 -18.43
N THR A 93 7.70 5.69 -19.34
CA THR A 93 7.60 6.99 -20.01
C THR A 93 7.27 8.12 -19.05
N PHE A 94 6.55 7.84 -17.95
CA PHE A 94 6.11 8.84 -16.98
C PHE A 94 7.01 8.97 -15.76
N TYR A 95 7.91 7.99 -15.52
CA TYR A 95 8.67 7.92 -14.28
C TYR A 95 10.17 7.79 -14.55
N ALA A 96 10.91 8.87 -14.31
CA ALA A 96 12.36 8.92 -14.50
C ALA A 96 13.13 8.00 -13.54
N ASP A 97 12.50 7.58 -12.45
CA ASP A 97 13.00 6.65 -11.44
C ASP A 97 12.79 5.16 -11.80
N TRP A 98 12.40 4.86 -13.04
CA TRP A 98 12.28 3.50 -13.52
C TRP A 98 13.63 2.78 -13.54
N ASP A 99 13.67 1.58 -12.96
CA ASP A 99 14.84 0.72 -12.93
C ASP A 99 14.69 -0.48 -13.87
N GLU A 100 15.30 -0.36 -15.03
CA GLU A 100 15.25 -1.40 -16.06
C GLU A 100 15.92 -2.71 -15.63
N ALA A 101 17.00 -2.65 -14.85
CA ALA A 101 17.69 -3.84 -14.36
C ALA A 101 16.78 -4.61 -13.39
N LYS A 102 16.13 -3.89 -12.47
CA LYS A 102 15.17 -4.43 -11.52
C LYS A 102 13.95 -5.03 -12.24
N TYR A 103 13.40 -4.33 -13.22
CA TYR A 103 12.31 -4.86 -14.04
C TYR A 103 12.65 -6.21 -14.67
N ARG A 104 13.83 -6.33 -15.31
CA ARG A 104 14.29 -7.57 -15.94
C ARG A 104 14.56 -8.71 -14.96
N GLU A 105 14.98 -8.40 -13.76
CA GLU A 105 15.15 -9.37 -12.68
C GLU A 105 13.79 -9.86 -12.17
N LEU A 106 12.89 -8.93 -11.84
CA LEU A 106 11.59 -9.23 -11.26
C LEU A 106 10.65 -9.95 -12.21
N ILE A 107 10.67 -9.64 -13.51
CA ILE A 107 9.81 -10.34 -14.48
C ILE A 107 10.14 -11.85 -14.54
N LYS A 108 11.43 -12.20 -14.41
CA LYS A 108 11.88 -13.59 -14.33
C LYS A 108 11.50 -14.23 -13.00
N PHE A 109 11.73 -13.52 -11.90
CA PHE A 109 11.39 -13.98 -10.54
C PHE A 109 9.89 -14.29 -10.41
N LEU A 110 9.03 -13.42 -10.93
CA LEU A 110 7.58 -13.57 -10.91
C LEU A 110 7.03 -14.54 -11.95
N ASN A 111 7.94 -15.16 -12.75
CA ASN A 111 7.59 -16.09 -13.84
C ASN A 111 6.56 -15.50 -14.80
N LEU A 112 6.80 -14.26 -15.24
CA LEU A 112 5.99 -13.55 -16.22
C LEU A 112 6.73 -13.49 -17.57
N GLN A 113 5.98 -13.43 -18.68
CA GLN A 113 6.53 -13.27 -20.02
C GLN A 113 6.04 -11.93 -20.59
N GLU A 114 6.94 -11.20 -21.24
CA GLU A 114 6.68 -9.84 -21.75
C GLU A 114 5.57 -9.76 -22.79
N ASP A 115 5.41 -10.83 -23.60
CA ASP A 115 4.40 -10.92 -24.65
C ASP A 115 2.99 -11.31 -24.16
N MET A 116 2.84 -11.67 -22.90
CA MET A 116 1.54 -12.00 -22.31
C MET A 116 0.57 -10.83 -22.42
N LYS A 117 -0.56 -11.04 -23.10
CA LYS A 117 -1.64 -10.04 -23.19
C LYS A 117 -2.39 -9.90 -21.88
N ILE A 118 -2.53 -8.67 -21.40
CA ILE A 118 -3.23 -8.34 -20.14
C ILE A 118 -4.68 -8.84 -20.13
N SER A 119 -5.34 -8.86 -21.28
CA SER A 119 -6.69 -9.43 -21.41
C SER A 119 -6.77 -10.95 -21.23
N LYS A 120 -5.62 -11.66 -21.30
CA LYS A 120 -5.56 -13.13 -21.28
C LYS A 120 -4.86 -13.72 -20.04
N ILE A 121 -4.23 -12.88 -19.19
CA ILE A 121 -3.55 -13.35 -17.99
C ILE A 121 -4.54 -13.65 -16.86
N SER A 122 -4.17 -14.58 -15.98
CA SER A 122 -4.94 -14.92 -14.79
C SER A 122 -4.99 -13.75 -13.77
N LYS A 123 -5.88 -13.85 -12.78
CA LYS A 123 -5.96 -12.86 -11.69
C LYS A 123 -4.63 -12.74 -10.93
N GLY A 124 -3.99 -13.88 -10.62
CA GLY A 124 -2.66 -13.90 -9.98
C GLY A 124 -1.57 -13.27 -10.86
N GLN A 125 -1.49 -13.63 -12.14
CA GLN A 125 -0.56 -13.00 -13.07
C GLN A 125 -0.79 -11.49 -13.21
N ARG A 126 -2.04 -11.04 -13.13
CA ARG A 126 -2.40 -9.62 -13.14
C ARG A 126 -1.90 -8.90 -11.88
N ALA A 127 -2.08 -9.51 -10.71
CA ALA A 127 -1.54 -8.99 -9.45
C ALA A 127 -0.01 -8.89 -9.49
N LYS A 128 0.68 -9.94 -9.96
CA LYS A 128 2.13 -9.94 -10.18
C LYS A 128 2.56 -8.86 -11.17
N THR A 129 1.81 -8.64 -12.26
CA THR A 129 2.11 -7.58 -13.24
C THR A 129 1.97 -6.20 -12.63
N LYS A 130 0.90 -5.95 -11.86
CA LYS A 130 0.72 -4.70 -11.12
C LYS A 130 1.89 -4.44 -10.16
N LEU A 131 2.28 -5.47 -9.40
CA LEU A 131 3.43 -5.39 -8.49
C LEU A 131 4.72 -5.10 -9.26
N LEU A 132 5.04 -5.88 -10.32
CA LEU A 132 6.21 -5.70 -11.16
C LEU A 132 6.36 -4.24 -11.61
N LEU A 133 5.31 -3.65 -12.17
CA LEU A 133 5.34 -2.27 -12.66
C LEU A 133 5.54 -1.24 -11.54
N THR A 134 4.96 -1.51 -10.37
CA THR A 134 5.05 -0.61 -9.22
C THR A 134 6.42 -0.63 -8.56
N VAL A 135 6.98 -1.82 -8.30
CA VAL A 135 8.26 -1.97 -7.60
C VAL A 135 9.47 -1.81 -8.53
N SER A 136 9.30 -1.83 -9.87
CA SER A 136 10.35 -1.47 -10.82
C SER A 136 10.71 0.02 -10.80
N ARG A 137 10.02 0.82 -10.00
CA ARG A 137 10.38 2.20 -9.68
C ARG A 137 11.26 2.26 -8.44
N ARG A 138 12.25 3.17 -8.43
CA ARG A 138 13.08 3.48 -7.26
C ARG A 138 12.43 4.50 -6.33
N ALA A 139 11.09 4.56 -6.33
CA ALA A 139 10.35 5.51 -5.52
C ALA A 139 10.66 5.33 -4.02
N PRO A 140 10.92 6.42 -3.26
CA PRO A 140 11.13 6.34 -1.82
C PRO A 140 9.88 5.94 -1.03
N TYR A 141 8.69 6.11 -1.63
CA TYR A 141 7.41 5.73 -1.03
C TYR A 141 6.67 4.73 -1.91
N LEU A 142 6.33 3.58 -1.36
CA LEU A 142 5.53 2.55 -2.01
C LEU A 142 4.20 2.39 -1.25
N LEU A 143 3.10 2.75 -1.89
CA LEU A 143 1.76 2.65 -1.33
C LEU A 143 1.01 1.52 -2.01
N MET A 144 0.48 0.58 -1.23
CA MET A 144 -0.25 -0.58 -1.73
C MET A 144 -1.62 -0.68 -1.08
N ASP A 145 -2.66 -0.64 -1.91
CA ASP A 145 -4.04 -0.71 -1.46
C ASP A 145 -4.59 -2.11 -1.73
N GLU A 146 -4.82 -2.89 -0.67
CA GLU A 146 -5.29 -4.28 -0.69
C GLU A 146 -4.51 -5.17 -1.69
N PRO A 147 -3.16 -5.22 -1.65
CA PRO A 147 -2.33 -5.86 -2.69
C PRO A 147 -2.54 -7.36 -2.82
N LEU A 148 -3.03 -8.02 -1.75
CA LEU A 148 -3.18 -9.47 -1.65
C LEU A 148 -4.65 -9.93 -1.78
N SER A 149 -5.58 -8.98 -1.95
CA SER A 149 -7.01 -9.28 -1.96
C SER A 149 -7.43 -10.18 -3.12
N GLY A 150 -8.07 -11.30 -2.76
CA GLY A 150 -8.72 -12.21 -3.71
C GLY A 150 -7.76 -12.93 -4.66
N ILE A 151 -6.49 -13.11 -4.29
CA ILE A 151 -5.52 -13.94 -4.99
C ILE A 151 -5.24 -15.22 -4.19
N ASP A 152 -4.74 -16.24 -4.88
CA ASP A 152 -4.40 -17.54 -4.26
C ASP A 152 -3.16 -17.45 -3.36
N ILE A 153 -3.02 -18.41 -2.44
CA ILE A 153 -1.98 -18.44 -1.43
C ILE A 153 -0.57 -18.39 -2.04
N LEU A 154 -0.31 -19.17 -3.12
CA LEU A 154 1.01 -19.22 -3.73
C LEU A 154 1.40 -17.87 -4.35
N THR A 155 0.47 -17.24 -5.03
CA THR A 155 0.68 -15.89 -5.59
C THR A 155 0.91 -14.84 -4.48
N ARG A 156 0.21 -14.96 -3.34
CA ARG A 156 0.44 -14.08 -2.16
C ARG A 156 1.86 -14.22 -1.63
N GLU A 157 2.33 -15.45 -1.43
CA GLU A 157 3.71 -15.73 -0.98
C GLU A 157 4.75 -15.14 -1.94
N GLU A 158 4.55 -15.25 -3.25
CA GLU A 158 5.45 -14.66 -4.25
C GLU A 158 5.46 -13.12 -4.18
N ILE A 159 4.32 -12.48 -3.97
CA ILE A 159 4.22 -11.03 -3.78
C ILE A 159 4.96 -10.60 -2.51
N ILE A 160 4.72 -11.29 -1.39
CA ILE A 160 5.39 -11.04 -0.10
C ILE A 160 6.90 -11.20 -0.24
N ASN A 161 7.36 -12.31 -0.82
CA ASN A 161 8.78 -12.55 -1.05
C ASN A 161 9.42 -11.49 -1.96
N THR A 162 8.67 -10.99 -2.94
CA THR A 162 9.13 -9.87 -3.79
C THR A 162 9.33 -8.61 -2.96
N LEU A 163 8.39 -8.29 -2.07
CA LEU A 163 8.48 -7.11 -1.21
C LEU A 163 9.65 -7.21 -0.24
N ILE A 164 9.83 -8.36 0.43
CA ILE A 164 10.95 -8.59 1.37
C ILE A 164 12.29 -8.44 0.66
N ARG A 165 12.43 -9.10 -0.51
CA ARG A 165 13.65 -9.09 -1.29
C ARG A 165 14.06 -7.69 -1.74
N ASP A 166 13.09 -6.86 -2.02
CA ASP A 166 13.23 -5.61 -2.75
C ASP A 166 13.21 -4.39 -1.84
N TYR A 167 12.80 -4.59 -0.58
CA TYR A 167 12.73 -3.57 0.44
C TYR A 167 14.12 -3.05 0.79
N ARG A 168 14.25 -1.73 0.76
CA ARG A 168 15.47 -1.01 1.14
C ARG A 168 15.27 -0.40 2.51
N GLU A 169 15.67 -1.14 3.54
CA GLU A 169 15.54 -0.71 4.93
C GLU A 169 16.16 0.68 5.16
N GLY A 170 15.43 1.55 5.84
CA GLY A 170 15.86 2.92 6.13
C GLY A 170 15.73 3.90 4.95
N GLU A 171 15.73 3.42 3.70
CA GLU A 171 15.65 4.27 2.51
C GLU A 171 14.23 4.36 1.92
N GLN A 172 13.49 3.27 1.96
CA GLN A 172 12.15 3.16 1.38
C GLN A 172 11.10 3.04 2.48
N THR A 173 9.98 3.71 2.33
CA THR A 173 8.79 3.56 3.18
C THR A 173 7.74 2.80 2.40
N ILE A 174 7.22 1.72 2.96
CA ILE A 174 6.13 0.94 2.38
C ILE A 174 4.89 1.09 3.26
N ILE A 175 3.76 1.43 2.67
CA ILE A 175 2.46 1.45 3.35
C ILE A 175 1.57 0.41 2.67
N ILE A 176 1.13 -0.58 3.44
CA ILE A 176 0.24 -1.65 2.97
C ILE A 176 -1.09 -1.51 3.67
N SER A 177 -2.15 -1.21 2.92
CA SER A 177 -3.50 -1.28 3.46
C SER A 177 -4.09 -2.67 3.24
N THR A 178 -4.65 -3.25 4.28
CA THR A 178 -5.41 -4.51 4.17
C THR A 178 -6.38 -4.69 5.34
N HIS A 179 -7.38 -5.54 5.14
CA HIS A 179 -8.23 -6.06 6.19
C HIS A 179 -7.80 -7.47 6.64
N GLU A 180 -6.85 -8.09 5.94
CA GLU A 180 -6.31 -9.43 6.21
C GLU A 180 -4.90 -9.32 6.84
N ILE A 181 -4.83 -8.97 8.14
CA ILE A 181 -3.57 -8.71 8.85
C ILE A 181 -2.63 -9.91 8.84
N ALA A 182 -3.15 -11.12 9.05
CA ALA A 182 -2.35 -12.34 9.17
C ALA A 182 -1.42 -12.57 7.96
N GLU A 183 -1.74 -12.00 6.81
CA GLU A 183 -0.96 -12.15 5.58
C GLU A 183 0.31 -11.30 5.56
N VAL A 184 0.29 -10.16 6.26
CA VAL A 184 1.40 -9.19 6.28
C VAL A 184 1.98 -8.95 7.67
N GLU A 185 1.46 -9.63 8.68
CA GLU A 185 1.83 -9.44 10.10
C GLU A 185 3.34 -9.57 10.35
N SER A 186 4.00 -10.45 9.61
CA SER A 186 5.45 -10.69 9.73
C SER A 186 6.31 -9.65 9.02
N LEU A 187 5.70 -8.79 8.20
CA LEU A 187 6.42 -7.79 7.39
C LEU A 187 6.46 -6.42 8.03
N VAL A 188 5.47 -6.11 8.86
CA VAL A 188 5.24 -4.72 9.29
C VAL A 188 6.06 -4.36 10.52
N ASP A 189 6.75 -3.23 10.45
CA ASP A 189 7.43 -2.60 11.58
C ASP A 189 6.46 -1.77 12.43
N GLU A 190 5.52 -1.11 11.77
CA GLU A 190 4.56 -0.20 12.40
C GLU A 190 3.14 -0.57 12.00
N VAL A 191 2.19 -0.33 12.88
CA VAL A 191 0.77 -0.62 12.63
C VAL A 191 -0.09 0.60 12.92
N ILE A 192 -1.14 0.76 12.11
CA ILE A 192 -2.19 1.75 12.30
C ILE A 192 -3.53 1.03 12.11
N PHE A 193 -4.33 0.97 13.16
CA PHE A 193 -5.67 0.41 13.11
C PHE A 193 -6.69 1.54 12.92
N LEU A 194 -7.39 1.49 11.79
CA LEU A 194 -8.46 2.41 11.43
C LEU A 194 -9.82 1.73 11.55
N ASP A 195 -10.76 2.41 12.15
CA ASP A 195 -12.18 2.03 12.13
C ASP A 195 -13.06 3.28 12.05
N ARG A 196 -14.07 3.26 11.19
CA ARG A 196 -15.05 4.36 11.01
C ARG A 196 -14.39 5.74 10.87
N GLY A 197 -13.28 5.79 10.13
CA GLY A 197 -12.54 7.03 9.89
C GLY A 197 -11.67 7.53 11.04
N GLN A 198 -11.51 6.76 12.11
CA GLN A 198 -10.72 7.12 13.30
C GLN A 198 -9.58 6.14 13.52
N VAL A 199 -8.46 6.64 14.05
CA VAL A 199 -7.35 5.79 14.52
C VAL A 199 -7.72 5.22 15.89
N LYS A 200 -7.75 3.89 15.99
CA LYS A 200 -8.06 3.18 17.24
C LYS A 200 -6.80 2.79 18.01
N LEU A 201 -5.74 2.42 17.29
CA LEU A 201 -4.43 2.08 17.84
C LEU A 201 -3.36 2.35 16.79
N SER A 202 -2.20 2.81 17.20
CA SER A 202 -1.01 2.90 16.34
C SER A 202 0.26 2.77 17.15
N GLY A 203 1.30 2.20 16.57
CA GLY A 203 2.60 2.06 17.21
C GLY A 203 3.49 1.03 16.54
N ASN A 204 4.66 0.79 17.15
CA ASN A 204 5.57 -0.25 16.71
C ASN A 204 4.94 -1.63 16.90
N ALA A 205 5.02 -2.48 15.89
CA ALA A 205 4.33 -3.79 15.88
C ALA A 205 4.86 -4.73 16.97
N GLU A 206 6.18 -4.76 17.16
CA GLU A 206 6.81 -5.63 18.16
C GLU A 206 6.55 -5.13 19.59
N ASP A 207 6.69 -3.83 19.83
CA ASP A 207 6.40 -3.23 21.13
C ASP A 207 4.96 -3.53 21.56
N LEU A 208 4.00 -3.36 20.66
CA LEU A 208 2.58 -3.65 20.94
C LEU A 208 2.33 -5.13 21.23
N ARG A 209 3.00 -6.04 20.51
CA ARG A 209 2.91 -7.49 20.78
C ARG A 209 3.44 -7.84 22.17
N VAL A 210 4.60 -7.29 22.52
CA VAL A 210 5.24 -7.55 23.81
C VAL A 210 4.44 -6.93 24.96
N GLU A 211 4.07 -5.66 24.87
CA GLU A 211 3.32 -4.96 25.92
C GLU A 211 1.96 -5.58 26.23
N ARG A 212 1.25 -6.06 25.18
CA ARG A 212 -0.08 -6.63 25.31
C ARG A 212 -0.09 -8.14 25.40
N ASN A 213 1.04 -8.79 25.12
CA ASN A 213 1.17 -10.25 24.98
C ASN A 213 0.11 -10.85 24.02
N MET A 214 -0.04 -10.21 22.86
CA MET A 214 -1.06 -10.51 21.84
C MET A 214 -0.45 -10.46 20.43
N SER A 215 -1.00 -11.25 19.50
CA SER A 215 -0.75 -11.08 18.07
C SER A 215 -1.39 -9.79 17.53
N LEU A 216 -0.95 -9.30 16.38
CA LEU A 216 -1.57 -8.11 15.75
C LEU A 216 -3.05 -8.36 15.39
N VAL A 217 -3.41 -9.61 15.07
CA VAL A 217 -4.81 -10.00 14.82
C VAL A 217 -5.66 -9.87 16.08
N GLU A 218 -5.13 -10.26 17.24
CA GLU A 218 -5.82 -10.13 18.53
C GLU A 218 -5.93 -8.67 18.96
N LEU A 219 -4.86 -7.89 18.79
CA LEU A 219 -4.85 -6.44 19.04
C LEU A 219 -5.89 -5.71 18.20
N MET A 220 -6.02 -6.08 16.91
CA MET A 220 -7.06 -5.51 16.06
C MET A 220 -8.46 -5.83 16.58
N LYS A 221 -8.71 -7.08 16.97
CA LYS A 221 -10.01 -7.49 17.50
C LYS A 221 -10.37 -6.72 18.79
N GLU A 222 -9.37 -6.51 19.66
CA GLU A 222 -9.54 -5.72 20.88
C GLU A 222 -9.83 -4.24 20.56
N ALA A 223 -9.01 -3.63 19.69
CA ALA A 223 -9.15 -2.22 19.31
C ALA A 223 -10.52 -1.89 18.69
N PHE A 224 -11.11 -2.86 17.95
CA PHE A 224 -12.40 -2.66 17.29
C PHE A 224 -13.60 -3.02 18.19
N ARG A 225 -13.44 -3.92 19.19
CA ARG A 225 -14.50 -4.23 20.16
C ARG A 225 -14.77 -3.08 21.14
N ASN A 226 -13.72 -2.34 21.49
CA ASN A 226 -13.81 -1.21 22.42
C ASN A 226 -14.35 0.08 21.75
N ALA A 227 -14.80 -0.01 20.48
CA ALA A 227 -15.30 1.11 19.70
C ALA A 227 -16.84 1.18 19.61
N ASP A 228 -17.57 0.22 20.21
CA ASP A 228 -19.02 0.21 20.38
C ASP A 228 -19.36 0.75 21.78
#